data_507115b5c3f24cbe030895f353652aae
#
_entry.id   507115b5c3f24cbe030895f353652aae
#
_cell.length_a   1.000
_cell.length_b   1.000
_cell.length_c   1.000
_cell.angle_alpha   90.00
_cell.angle_beta   90.00
_cell.angle_gamma   90.00
#
_symmetry.space_group_name_H-M   'P 1'
#
loop_
_entity.id
_entity.type
_entity.pdbx_description
1 polymer ?
#
loop_
_entity_poly.entity_id
_entity_poly.type
_entity_poly.pdbx_seq_one_letter_code
_entity_poly.pdbx_strand_id
1 'polypeptide(L)'
;SESHLETEITETDDGNGNIVQTETTVTKTTLYITVSHLTVDEMADLYGFDAEQREYLAELLKDENNSIWAAVLYGIRYSDDQIVTVALSQVGNVGGEPYWSWYGFGSRVEWCACFVSWCADQCGYIDTGVVPKYAGCVNGVQWFKDRGQWIDGSAEPVPGMIIFFDWDNKGSSGPQDG
;
A
#
# COMPACT_ATOMS: atom_id res chain seq x y z
N SER A 1 -5.96 21.33 15.30
CA SER A 1 -5.39 21.96 14.09
C SER A 1 -4.80 23.31 14.45
N GLU A 2 -3.69 23.64 13.90
CA GLU A 2 -3.06 24.95 14.03
C GLU A 2 -2.99 25.60 12.66
N SER A 3 -3.31 26.87 12.59
CA SER A 3 -3.22 27.64 11.36
C SER A 3 -2.34 28.86 11.60
N HIS A 4 -1.43 29.13 10.67
CA HIS A 4 -0.59 30.31 10.68
C HIS A 4 -0.54 30.94 9.29
N LEU A 5 -0.23 32.23 9.27
CA LEU A 5 -0.04 32.98 8.03
C LEU A 5 1.44 32.92 7.64
N GLU A 6 1.70 32.56 6.40
CA GLU A 6 3.03 32.68 5.80
C GLU A 6 2.95 33.64 4.62
N THR A 7 4.01 34.42 4.44
CA THR A 7 4.16 35.28 3.27
C THR A 7 5.04 34.58 2.25
N GLU A 8 4.49 34.31 1.09
CA GLU A 8 5.23 33.79 -0.06
C GLU A 8 5.57 34.96 -0.99
N ILE A 9 6.85 35.06 -1.37
CA ILE A 9 7.35 36.07 -2.29
C ILE A 9 7.60 35.38 -3.63
N THR A 10 6.91 35.84 -4.66
CA THR A 10 7.11 35.37 -6.04
C THR A 10 7.78 36.46 -6.83
N GLU A 11 8.88 36.12 -7.50
CA GLU A 11 9.61 37.02 -8.40
C GLU A 11 9.24 36.73 -9.85
N THR A 12 8.80 37.75 -10.58
CA THR A 12 8.48 37.65 -12.01
C THR A 12 9.17 38.74 -12.78
N ASP A 13 9.71 38.43 -13.98
CA ASP A 13 10.23 39.39 -14.90
C ASP A 13 9.06 40.10 -15.63
N ASP A 14 9.05 41.42 -15.66
CA ASP A 14 8.01 42.22 -16.32
C ASP A 14 8.19 42.31 -17.87
N GLY A 15 9.13 41.55 -18.42
CA GLY A 15 9.42 41.53 -19.84
C GLY A 15 10.36 42.68 -20.32
N ASN A 16 10.72 43.58 -19.40
CA ASN A 16 11.64 44.68 -19.65
C ASN A 16 12.98 44.53 -18.89
N GLY A 17 13.17 43.36 -18.27
CA GLY A 17 14.37 43.05 -17.48
C GLY A 17 14.29 43.53 -16.03
N ASN A 18 13.11 43.97 -15.55
CA ASN A 18 12.89 44.30 -14.13
C ASN A 18 12.24 43.16 -13.43
N ILE A 19 12.75 42.80 -12.24
CA ILE A 19 12.14 41.81 -11.38
C ILE A 19 11.09 42.46 -10.50
N VAL A 20 9.87 42.01 -10.62
CA VAL A 20 8.75 42.42 -9.78
C VAL A 20 8.52 41.36 -8.71
N GLN A 21 8.61 41.76 -7.45
CA GLN A 21 8.27 40.91 -6.30
C GLN A 21 6.79 41.07 -5.93
N THR A 22 6.11 39.98 -5.89
CA THR A 22 4.71 39.94 -5.42
C THR A 22 4.65 39.17 -4.11
N GLU A 23 4.17 39.83 -3.07
CA GLU A 23 3.94 39.20 -1.77
C GLU A 23 2.51 38.64 -1.72
N THR A 24 2.37 37.37 -1.43
CA THR A 24 1.09 36.71 -1.23
C THR A 24 1.05 36.11 0.16
N THR A 25 0.03 36.46 0.93
CA THR A 25 -0.18 35.85 2.23
C THR A 25 -1.03 34.61 2.09
N VAL A 26 -0.49 33.47 2.47
CA VAL A 26 -1.18 32.17 2.45
C VAL A 26 -1.43 31.68 3.88
N THR A 27 -2.56 31.07 4.10
CA THR A 27 -2.85 30.41 5.38
C THR A 27 -2.47 28.93 5.28
N LYS A 28 -1.45 28.54 6.03
CA LYS A 28 -1.10 27.12 6.19
C LYS A 28 -1.80 26.55 7.41
N THR A 29 -2.52 25.47 7.21
CA THR A 29 -3.21 24.74 8.29
C THR A 29 -2.58 23.38 8.45
N THR A 30 -2.05 23.11 9.63
CA THR A 30 -1.52 21.79 10.00
C THR A 30 -2.57 21.06 10.84
N LEU A 31 -2.99 19.90 10.38
CA LEU A 31 -3.89 19.02 11.09
C LEU A 31 -3.09 17.91 11.78
N TYR A 32 -3.07 17.95 13.11
CA TYR A 32 -2.50 16.87 13.92
C TYR A 32 -3.60 15.84 14.16
N ILE A 33 -3.39 14.62 13.66
CA ILE A 33 -4.28 13.49 13.89
C ILE A 33 -3.54 12.49 14.77
N THR A 34 -4.04 12.30 15.98
CA THR A 34 -3.56 11.22 16.86
C THR A 34 -4.51 10.04 16.70
N VAL A 35 -4.00 8.94 16.19
CA VAL A 35 -4.73 7.67 16.14
C VAL A 35 -4.29 6.84 17.32
N SER A 36 -5.23 6.48 18.19
CA SER A 36 -5.03 5.52 19.26
C SER A 36 -5.90 4.31 19.02
N HIS A 37 -5.39 3.15 19.39
CA HIS A 37 -6.14 1.89 19.35
C HIS A 37 -6.00 1.22 20.71
N LEU A 38 -7.02 0.47 21.08
CA LEU A 38 -6.97 -0.42 22.23
C LEU A 38 -6.31 -1.74 21.83
N THR A 39 -5.61 -2.36 22.75
CA THR A 39 -5.16 -3.74 22.59
C THR A 39 -6.37 -4.69 22.57
N VAL A 40 -6.16 -5.91 22.14
CA VAL A 40 -7.19 -6.95 22.12
C VAL A 40 -7.76 -7.17 23.52
N ASP A 41 -6.90 -7.21 24.55
CA ASP A 41 -7.31 -7.38 25.94
C ASP A 41 -8.12 -6.19 26.46
N GLU A 42 -7.69 -4.96 26.18
CA GLU A 42 -8.42 -3.74 26.55
C GLU A 42 -9.80 -3.69 25.87
N MET A 43 -9.90 -4.14 24.61
CA MET A 43 -11.19 -4.24 23.93
C MET A 43 -12.08 -5.32 24.55
N ALA A 44 -11.51 -6.48 24.87
CA ALA A 44 -12.23 -7.55 25.52
C ALA A 44 -12.75 -7.14 26.93
N ASP A 45 -11.96 -6.34 27.66
CA ASP A 45 -12.39 -5.75 28.94
C ASP A 45 -13.53 -4.75 28.73
N LEU A 46 -13.37 -3.86 27.74
CA LEU A 46 -14.36 -2.83 27.43
C LEU A 46 -15.74 -3.43 27.08
N TYR A 47 -15.75 -4.53 26.34
CA TYR A 47 -16.97 -5.22 25.94
C TYR A 47 -17.42 -6.31 26.93
N GLY A 48 -16.70 -6.49 28.04
CA GLY A 48 -17.07 -7.41 29.11
C GLY A 48 -16.99 -8.88 28.70
N PHE A 49 -16.03 -9.24 27.86
CA PHE A 49 -15.86 -10.63 27.42
C PHE A 49 -15.55 -11.54 28.60
N ASP A 50 -16.28 -12.65 28.71
CA ASP A 50 -15.98 -13.71 29.66
C ASP A 50 -14.78 -14.58 29.19
N ALA A 51 -14.43 -15.58 30.01
CA ALA A 51 -13.27 -16.43 29.74
C ALA A 51 -13.42 -17.24 28.44
N GLU A 52 -14.59 -17.73 28.15
CA GLU A 52 -14.88 -18.51 26.93
C GLU A 52 -14.79 -17.62 25.69
N GLN A 53 -15.35 -16.42 25.75
CA GLN A 53 -15.29 -15.45 24.66
C GLN A 53 -13.85 -15.00 24.36
N ARG A 54 -13.01 -14.85 25.41
CA ARG A 54 -11.58 -14.54 25.22
C ARG A 54 -10.80 -15.69 24.58
N GLU A 55 -11.16 -16.94 24.90
CA GLU A 55 -10.57 -18.10 24.25
C GLU A 55 -10.95 -18.16 22.76
N TYR A 56 -12.21 -17.91 22.40
CA TYR A 56 -12.63 -17.79 21.01
C TYR A 56 -11.95 -16.63 20.29
N LEU A 57 -11.79 -15.48 20.94
CA LEU A 57 -11.10 -14.33 20.37
C LEU A 57 -9.63 -14.68 20.08
N ALA A 58 -8.94 -15.33 21.03
CA ALA A 58 -7.57 -15.77 20.83
C ALA A 58 -7.42 -16.77 19.66
N GLU A 59 -8.40 -17.66 19.50
CA GLU A 59 -8.43 -18.60 18.37
C GLU A 59 -8.63 -17.85 17.04
N LEU A 60 -9.56 -16.91 17.01
CA LEU A 60 -9.84 -16.11 15.80
C LEU A 60 -8.66 -15.21 15.38
N LEU A 61 -7.80 -14.80 16.31
CA LEU A 61 -6.66 -13.94 16.04
C LEU A 61 -5.40 -14.69 15.61
N LYS A 62 -5.46 -16.01 15.45
CA LYS A 62 -4.35 -16.77 14.88
C LYS A 62 -4.11 -16.39 13.42
N ASP A 63 -2.86 -16.44 12.99
CA ASP A 63 -2.44 -16.07 11.62
C ASP A 63 -3.20 -16.82 10.52
N GLU A 64 -3.58 -18.06 10.77
CA GLU A 64 -4.37 -18.88 9.84
C GLU A 64 -5.76 -18.29 9.54
N ASN A 65 -6.28 -17.42 10.42
CA ASN A 65 -7.58 -16.76 10.28
C ASN A 65 -7.49 -15.34 9.67
N ASN A 66 -6.30 -14.88 9.29
CA ASN A 66 -6.09 -13.52 8.75
C ASN A 66 -6.95 -13.23 7.52
N SER A 67 -7.20 -14.23 6.67
CA SER A 67 -8.07 -14.08 5.49
C SER A 67 -9.53 -13.78 5.86
N ILE A 68 -10.02 -14.33 6.98
CA ILE A 68 -11.36 -14.05 7.50
C ILE A 68 -11.46 -12.60 7.95
N TRP A 69 -10.45 -12.13 8.69
CA TRP A 69 -10.40 -10.74 9.15
C TRP A 69 -10.27 -9.75 8.00
N ALA A 70 -9.48 -10.06 6.99
CA ALA A 70 -9.38 -9.25 5.79
C ALA A 70 -10.75 -9.08 5.09
N ALA A 71 -11.53 -10.16 5.01
CA ALA A 71 -12.86 -10.10 4.43
C ALA A 71 -13.82 -9.23 5.26
N VAL A 72 -13.78 -9.36 6.59
CA VAL A 72 -14.66 -8.61 7.50
C VAL A 72 -14.29 -7.14 7.60
N LEU A 73 -12.99 -6.83 7.77
CA LEU A 73 -12.52 -5.47 8.05
C LEU A 73 -12.42 -4.60 6.78
N TYR A 74 -12.07 -5.21 5.67
CA TYR A 74 -11.77 -4.48 4.43
C TYR A 74 -12.79 -4.74 3.32
N GLY A 75 -13.83 -5.54 3.57
CA GLY A 75 -14.84 -5.87 2.58
C GLY A 75 -14.32 -6.70 1.41
N ILE A 76 -13.15 -7.33 1.58
CA ILE A 76 -12.52 -8.14 0.55
C ILE A 76 -13.38 -9.38 0.33
N ARG A 77 -13.93 -9.53 -0.86
CA ARG A 77 -14.69 -10.73 -1.22
C ARG A 77 -13.72 -11.91 -1.37
N TYR A 78 -14.11 -13.06 -0.86
CA TYR A 78 -13.38 -14.30 -1.10
C TYR A 78 -13.20 -14.50 -2.60
N SER A 79 -11.99 -14.82 -3.02
CA SER A 79 -11.65 -15.15 -4.39
C SER A 79 -10.99 -16.51 -4.44
N ASP A 80 -11.38 -17.33 -5.41
CA ASP A 80 -10.72 -18.61 -5.69
C ASP A 80 -9.34 -18.43 -6.35
N ASP A 81 -8.95 -17.19 -6.64
CA ASP A 81 -7.65 -16.88 -7.20
C ASP A 81 -6.55 -17.13 -6.17
N GLN A 82 -5.62 -17.99 -6.54
CA GLN A 82 -4.57 -18.47 -5.63
C GLN A 82 -3.69 -17.34 -5.11
N ILE A 83 -3.32 -16.37 -5.95
CA ILE A 83 -2.47 -15.26 -5.53
C ILE A 83 -3.18 -14.35 -4.52
N VAL A 84 -4.49 -14.17 -4.67
CA VAL A 84 -5.31 -13.41 -3.70
C VAL A 84 -5.34 -14.14 -2.36
N THR A 85 -5.53 -15.45 -2.36
CA THR A 85 -5.54 -16.27 -1.14
C THR A 85 -4.19 -16.19 -0.42
N VAL A 86 -3.07 -16.29 -1.15
CA VAL A 86 -1.72 -16.14 -0.59
C VAL A 86 -1.54 -14.74 -0.01
N ALA A 87 -1.92 -13.69 -0.74
CA ALA A 87 -1.79 -12.32 -0.27
C ALA A 87 -2.61 -12.06 1.01
N LEU A 88 -3.83 -12.57 1.08
CA LEU A 88 -4.71 -12.43 2.24
C LEU A 88 -4.15 -13.13 3.49
N SER A 89 -3.47 -14.26 3.34
CA SER A 89 -2.82 -14.95 4.45
C SER A 89 -1.70 -14.13 5.12
N GLN A 90 -1.25 -13.05 4.46
CA GLN A 90 -0.19 -12.18 4.96
C GLN A 90 -0.70 -10.91 5.66
N VAL A 91 -2.01 -10.75 5.78
CA VAL A 91 -2.61 -9.61 6.49
C VAL A 91 -2.12 -9.61 7.94
N GLY A 92 -1.69 -8.44 8.42
CA GLY A 92 -1.09 -8.26 9.74
C GLY A 92 0.44 -8.28 9.75
N ASN A 93 1.12 -8.67 8.67
CA ASN A 93 2.56 -8.55 8.58
C ASN A 93 3.01 -7.09 8.55
N VAL A 94 3.93 -6.73 9.42
CA VAL A 94 4.46 -5.37 9.54
C VAL A 94 5.94 -5.36 9.17
N GLY A 95 6.34 -4.38 8.36
CA GLY A 95 7.75 -4.15 7.98
C GLY A 95 8.24 -4.96 6.78
N GLY A 96 7.48 -5.97 6.34
CA GLY A 96 7.71 -6.69 5.08
C GLY A 96 8.99 -7.53 5.03
N GLU A 97 9.60 -7.83 6.19
CA GLU A 97 10.87 -8.59 6.26
C GLU A 97 10.84 -9.91 5.51
N PRO A 98 9.79 -10.73 5.57
CA PRO A 98 9.73 -12.00 4.84
C PRO A 98 9.85 -11.82 3.32
N TYR A 99 9.43 -10.69 2.77
CA TYR A 99 9.38 -10.46 1.33
C TYR A 99 10.66 -9.84 0.79
N TRP A 100 11.16 -8.78 1.42
CA TRP A 100 12.40 -8.15 0.97
C TRP A 100 13.63 -9.03 1.25
N SER A 101 13.65 -9.80 2.36
CA SER A 101 14.73 -10.75 2.64
C SER A 101 14.72 -11.95 1.68
N TRP A 102 13.53 -12.50 1.36
CA TRP A 102 13.38 -13.54 0.34
C TRP A 102 13.87 -13.07 -1.03
N TYR A 103 13.61 -11.81 -1.36
CA TYR A 103 14.09 -11.25 -2.62
C TYR A 103 15.61 -11.18 -2.69
N GLY A 104 16.28 -11.01 -1.55
CA GLY A 104 17.73 -10.96 -1.42
C GLY A 104 18.27 -9.66 -0.83
N PHE A 105 17.42 -8.78 -0.31
CA PHE A 105 17.86 -7.57 0.38
C PHE A 105 18.32 -7.87 1.81
N GLY A 106 19.44 -7.28 2.24
CA GLY A 106 19.99 -7.46 3.58
C GLY A 106 19.45 -6.50 4.62
N SER A 107 18.59 -5.54 4.23
CA SER A 107 17.95 -4.57 5.11
C SER A 107 16.63 -4.13 4.50
N ARG A 108 15.80 -3.46 5.31
CA ARG A 108 14.50 -2.96 4.87
C ARG A 108 14.62 -2.03 3.65
N VAL A 109 13.80 -2.32 2.66
CA VAL A 109 13.58 -1.51 1.46
C VAL A 109 12.08 -1.24 1.30
N GLU A 110 11.69 -0.45 0.30
CA GLU A 110 10.30 -0.43 -0.17
C GLU A 110 9.97 -1.81 -0.74
N TRP A 111 8.99 -2.48 -0.14
CA TRP A 111 8.80 -3.92 -0.33
C TRP A 111 7.50 -4.32 -1.04
N CYS A 112 6.70 -3.36 -1.51
CA CYS A 112 5.45 -3.63 -2.22
C CYS A 112 5.63 -4.59 -3.40
N ALA A 113 6.60 -4.32 -4.28
CA ALA A 113 6.92 -5.17 -5.42
C ALA A 113 7.54 -6.52 -5.01
N CYS A 114 8.33 -6.53 -3.93
CA CYS A 114 8.84 -7.77 -3.35
C CYS A 114 7.71 -8.67 -2.83
N PHE A 115 6.70 -8.07 -2.20
CA PHE A 115 5.51 -8.78 -1.71
C PHE A 115 4.72 -9.43 -2.84
N VAL A 116 4.42 -8.69 -3.91
CA VAL A 116 3.72 -9.24 -5.08
C VAL A 116 4.52 -10.37 -5.72
N SER A 117 5.85 -10.18 -5.88
CA SER A 117 6.73 -11.23 -6.38
C SER A 117 6.75 -12.47 -5.48
N TRP A 118 6.77 -12.27 -4.16
CA TRP A 118 6.72 -13.37 -3.20
C TRP A 118 5.40 -14.14 -3.30
N CYS A 119 4.26 -13.44 -3.37
CA CYS A 119 2.96 -14.08 -3.57
C CYS A 119 2.90 -14.88 -4.88
N ALA A 120 3.45 -14.34 -5.95
CA ALA A 120 3.52 -15.01 -7.25
C ALA A 120 4.42 -16.26 -7.19
N ASP A 121 5.54 -16.21 -6.45
CA ASP A 121 6.42 -17.35 -6.22
C ASP A 121 5.69 -18.49 -5.49
N GLN A 122 4.98 -18.17 -4.41
CA GLN A 122 4.17 -19.13 -3.66
C GLN A 122 3.11 -19.83 -4.51
N CYS A 123 2.67 -19.20 -5.60
CA CYS A 123 1.73 -19.76 -6.57
C CYS A 123 2.42 -20.48 -7.75
N GLY A 124 3.75 -20.49 -7.82
CA GLY A 124 4.49 -21.00 -8.97
C GLY A 124 4.39 -20.12 -10.25
N TYR A 125 3.92 -18.89 -10.11
CA TYR A 125 3.68 -18.00 -11.26
C TYR A 125 4.97 -17.39 -11.80
N ILE A 126 6.03 -17.34 -11.00
CA ILE A 126 7.35 -16.91 -11.48
C ILE A 126 7.95 -18.00 -12.39
N ASP A 127 7.96 -19.24 -11.95
CA ASP A 127 8.53 -20.37 -12.71
C ASP A 127 7.79 -20.61 -14.02
N THR A 128 6.48 -20.37 -14.04
CA THR A 128 5.65 -20.51 -15.25
C THR A 128 5.65 -19.26 -16.11
N GLY A 129 6.30 -18.16 -15.69
CA GLY A 129 6.41 -16.92 -16.45
C GLY A 129 5.10 -16.12 -16.53
N VAL A 130 4.15 -16.36 -15.63
CA VAL A 130 2.89 -15.61 -15.53
C VAL A 130 3.13 -14.25 -14.89
N VAL A 131 4.01 -14.18 -13.88
CA VAL A 131 4.40 -12.96 -13.19
C VAL A 131 5.93 -12.91 -13.11
N PRO A 132 6.59 -11.77 -13.34
CA PRO A 132 8.04 -11.67 -13.19
C PRO A 132 8.44 -11.61 -11.71
N LYS A 133 9.69 -11.96 -11.40
CA LYS A 133 10.31 -11.59 -10.12
C LYS A 133 10.84 -10.16 -10.24
N TYR A 134 10.26 -9.22 -9.51
CA TYR A 134 10.66 -7.80 -9.55
C TYR A 134 10.59 -7.18 -8.16
N ALA A 135 11.43 -6.17 -7.93
CA ALA A 135 11.49 -5.39 -6.69
C ALA A 135 11.22 -3.90 -6.91
N GLY A 136 11.11 -3.44 -8.15
CA GLY A 136 10.79 -2.07 -8.50
C GLY A 136 9.55 -2.03 -9.38
N CYS A 137 8.58 -1.19 -9.04
CA CYS A 137 7.30 -1.09 -9.74
C CYS A 137 7.46 -0.74 -11.22
N VAL A 138 8.39 0.15 -11.57
CA VAL A 138 8.71 0.50 -12.96
C VAL A 138 9.06 -0.74 -13.79
N ASN A 139 9.87 -1.64 -13.24
CA ASN A 139 10.27 -2.87 -13.94
C ASN A 139 9.09 -3.83 -14.11
N GLY A 140 8.22 -3.92 -13.10
CA GLY A 140 6.99 -4.70 -13.19
C GLY A 140 6.06 -4.16 -14.27
N VAL A 141 5.78 -2.87 -14.25
CA VAL A 141 4.94 -2.18 -15.26
C VAL A 141 5.46 -2.44 -16.67
N GLN A 142 6.78 -2.24 -16.89
CA GLN A 142 7.39 -2.43 -18.21
C GLN A 142 7.25 -3.88 -18.67
N TRP A 143 7.46 -4.83 -17.77
CA TRP A 143 7.34 -6.26 -18.11
C TRP A 143 5.92 -6.63 -18.58
N PHE A 144 4.87 -6.12 -17.92
CA PHE A 144 3.49 -6.36 -18.34
C PHE A 144 3.14 -5.63 -19.64
N LYS A 145 3.65 -4.41 -19.84
CA LYS A 145 3.49 -3.65 -21.09
C LYS A 145 4.08 -4.40 -22.29
N ASP A 146 5.30 -4.92 -22.13
CA ASP A 146 5.99 -5.63 -23.22
C ASP A 146 5.26 -6.92 -23.65
N ARG A 147 4.39 -7.44 -22.79
CA ARG A 147 3.58 -8.64 -23.06
C ARG A 147 2.14 -8.35 -23.46
N GLY A 148 1.76 -7.09 -23.58
CA GLY A 148 0.38 -6.70 -23.86
C GLY A 148 -0.61 -7.07 -22.76
N GLN A 149 -0.12 -7.23 -21.53
CA GLN A 149 -0.92 -7.55 -20.33
C GLN A 149 -1.23 -6.32 -19.49
N TRP A 150 -0.81 -5.17 -19.94
CA TRP A 150 -1.10 -3.89 -19.28
C TRP A 150 -2.49 -3.41 -19.64
N ILE A 151 -3.27 -3.08 -18.60
CA ILE A 151 -4.58 -2.45 -18.74
C ILE A 151 -4.45 -1.06 -18.12
N ASP A 152 -4.97 -0.05 -18.81
CA ASP A 152 -4.95 1.32 -18.28
C ASP A 152 -5.94 1.51 -17.10
N GLY A 153 -5.83 2.63 -16.41
CA GLY A 153 -6.63 2.93 -15.21
C GLY A 153 -8.14 3.11 -15.46
N SER A 154 -8.64 2.90 -16.68
CA SER A 154 -10.07 2.98 -16.99
C SER A 154 -10.83 1.68 -16.71
N ALA A 155 -10.13 0.56 -16.57
CA ALA A 155 -10.73 -0.74 -16.27
C ALA A 155 -11.07 -0.88 -14.81
N GLU A 156 -12.20 -1.52 -14.50
CA GLU A 156 -12.55 -1.91 -13.15
C GLU A 156 -11.68 -3.10 -12.70
N PRO A 157 -10.96 -2.99 -11.57
CA PRO A 157 -10.13 -4.08 -11.09
C PRO A 157 -10.96 -5.30 -10.69
N VAL A 158 -10.45 -6.48 -11.00
CA VAL A 158 -11.02 -7.76 -10.56
C VAL A 158 -10.00 -8.55 -9.74
N PRO A 159 -10.44 -9.51 -8.90
CA PRO A 159 -9.52 -10.36 -8.14
C PRO A 159 -8.47 -11.03 -9.04
N GLY A 160 -7.22 -11.09 -8.57
CA GLY A 160 -6.08 -11.60 -9.34
C GLY A 160 -5.33 -10.55 -10.18
N MET A 161 -5.87 -9.37 -10.36
CA MET A 161 -5.14 -8.27 -11.01
C MET A 161 -4.11 -7.65 -10.06
N ILE A 162 -2.94 -7.33 -10.59
CA ILE A 162 -1.91 -6.56 -9.91
C ILE A 162 -2.13 -5.08 -10.24
N ILE A 163 -2.26 -4.25 -9.21
CA ILE A 163 -2.49 -2.81 -9.35
C ILE A 163 -1.21 -2.06 -9.06
N PHE A 164 -0.87 -1.13 -9.93
CA PHE A 164 0.24 -0.19 -9.75
C PHE A 164 -0.30 1.21 -9.52
N PHE A 165 0.22 1.88 -8.50
CA PHE A 165 -0.18 3.24 -8.13
C PHE A 165 0.86 4.26 -8.56
N ASP A 166 0.39 5.47 -8.86
CA ASP A 166 1.19 6.67 -9.07
C ASP A 166 0.70 7.73 -8.07
N TRP A 167 1.38 7.82 -6.93
CA TRP A 167 0.95 8.65 -5.81
C TRP A 167 1.24 10.14 -6.00
N ASP A 168 2.27 10.46 -6.78
CA ASP A 168 2.73 11.84 -6.91
C ASP A 168 2.33 12.50 -8.24
N ASN A 169 1.74 11.74 -9.15
CA ASN A 169 1.32 12.17 -10.48
C ASN A 169 2.42 12.90 -11.28
N LYS A 170 3.69 12.61 -10.97
CA LYS A 170 4.87 13.18 -11.64
C LYS A 170 5.46 12.26 -12.69
N GLY A 171 4.95 11.07 -12.80
CA GLY A 171 5.47 10.05 -13.69
C GLY A 171 5.14 10.31 -15.15
N SER A 172 6.07 10.89 -15.89
CA SER A 172 6.03 10.87 -17.36
C SER A 172 6.16 9.44 -17.92
N SER A 173 6.51 8.47 -17.11
CA SER A 173 6.78 7.07 -17.47
C SER A 173 5.78 6.06 -16.89
N GLY A 174 4.74 6.50 -16.21
CA GLY A 174 3.73 5.66 -15.58
C GLY A 174 4.00 5.36 -14.11
N PRO A 175 3.16 4.50 -13.47
CA PRO A 175 3.20 4.26 -12.04
C PRO A 175 4.56 3.78 -11.55
N GLN A 176 5.12 4.46 -10.55
CA GLN A 176 6.46 4.21 -10.02
C GLN A 176 6.45 3.81 -8.54
N ASP A 177 5.34 4.03 -7.86
CA ASP A 177 5.31 4.04 -6.40
C ASP A 177 4.70 2.76 -5.79
N GLY A 178 4.21 1.84 -6.56
CA GLY A 178 3.75 0.52 -6.10
C GLY A 178 2.40 0.46 -5.42
#